data_2c0b1ed7513b951555ab01dd4fdd0198
#
_entry.id   2c0b1ed7513b951555ab01dd4fdd0198
#
_cell.length_a   1.000
_cell.length_b   1.000
_cell.length_c   1.000
_cell.angle_alpha   90.00
_cell.angle_beta   90.00
_cell.angle_gamma   90.00
#
_symmetry.space_group_name_H-M   'P 1'
#
loop_
_entity.id
_entity.type
_entity.pdbx_description
1 polymer ?
#
loop_
_entity_poly.entity_id
_entity_poly.type
_entity_poly.pdbx_seq_one_letter_code
_entity_poly.pdbx_strand_id
1 'polypeptide(L)'
;MLISQAGRRAGVSRDTVRLYTRLGLVTCAVRPAGSRTYADYDDAAVELIQNIKVAQSIGFTLSELVPIAAAYVAGRLDDGEQRQLLETKLEEIEDRRRKLDQMSDFLRSKLDDLVPQQK
;
A
#
# COMPACT_ATOMS: atom_id res chain seq x y z
N MET A 1 -21.30 7.61 -0.60
CA MET A 1 -21.65 6.21 -0.96
C MET A 1 -21.39 5.27 0.20
N LEU A 2 -22.06 4.15 0.21
CA LEU A 2 -21.85 3.12 1.23
C LEU A 2 -20.51 2.40 1.04
N ILE A 3 -20.03 1.77 2.10
CA ILE A 3 -18.75 1.08 2.12
C ILE A 3 -18.61 0.02 1.00
N SER A 4 -19.69 -0.71 0.69
CA SER A 4 -19.68 -1.72 -0.38
C SER A 4 -19.39 -1.10 -1.75
N GLN A 5 -20.01 0.03 -2.03
CA GLN A 5 -19.83 0.74 -3.29
C GLN A 5 -18.43 1.34 -3.37
N ALA A 6 -17.94 1.92 -2.27
CA ALA A 6 -16.58 2.47 -2.20
C ALA A 6 -15.54 1.37 -2.48
N GLY A 7 -15.72 0.20 -1.88
CA GLY A 7 -14.81 -0.95 -2.11
C GLY A 7 -14.84 -1.41 -3.56
N ARG A 8 -16.02 -1.54 -4.15
CA ARG A 8 -16.15 -1.94 -5.56
C ARG A 8 -15.47 -0.94 -6.49
N ARG A 9 -15.68 0.35 -6.27
CA ARG A 9 -15.10 1.42 -7.11
C ARG A 9 -13.58 1.49 -6.96
N ALA A 10 -13.07 1.23 -5.76
CA ALA A 10 -11.62 1.24 -5.50
C ALA A 10 -10.94 -0.09 -5.84
N GLY A 11 -11.70 -1.14 -6.10
CA GLY A 11 -11.15 -2.47 -6.40
C GLY A 11 -10.62 -3.20 -5.18
N VAL A 12 -11.21 -2.99 -4.01
CA VAL A 12 -10.84 -3.66 -2.76
C VAL A 12 -12.09 -4.20 -2.06
N SER A 13 -11.89 -5.07 -1.08
CA SER A 13 -12.97 -5.61 -0.30
C SER A 13 -13.55 -4.56 0.67
N ARG A 14 -14.76 -4.80 1.11
CA ARG A 14 -15.40 -3.99 2.15
C ARG A 14 -14.58 -3.99 3.44
N ASP A 15 -14.01 -5.13 3.80
CA ASP A 15 -13.16 -5.25 5.00
C ASP A 15 -11.89 -4.42 4.87
N THR A 16 -11.31 -4.32 3.68
CA THR A 16 -10.16 -3.47 3.41
C THR A 16 -10.50 -1.99 3.60
N VAL A 17 -11.65 -1.54 3.09
CA VAL A 17 -12.12 -0.16 3.31
C VAL A 17 -12.29 0.12 4.80
N ARG A 18 -12.88 -0.84 5.53
CA ARG A 18 -13.08 -0.73 6.97
C ARG A 18 -11.76 -0.64 7.73
N LEU A 19 -10.78 -1.45 7.33
CA LEU A 19 -9.44 -1.43 7.91
C LEU A 19 -8.76 -0.08 7.70
N TYR A 20 -8.77 0.44 6.48
CA TYR A 20 -8.16 1.72 6.15
C TYR A 20 -8.81 2.87 6.92
N THR A 21 -10.12 2.83 7.07
CA THR A 21 -10.88 3.83 7.84
C THR A 21 -10.51 3.76 9.33
N ARG A 22 -10.43 2.57 9.89
CA ARG A 22 -10.06 2.36 11.29
C ARG A 22 -8.65 2.84 11.59
N LEU A 23 -7.71 2.66 10.65
CA LEU A 23 -6.34 3.09 10.79
C LEU A 23 -6.14 4.60 10.58
N GLY A 24 -7.20 5.32 10.21
CA GLY A 24 -7.10 6.74 9.93
C GLY A 24 -6.52 7.10 8.56
N LEU A 25 -6.34 6.11 7.69
CA LEU A 25 -5.83 6.32 6.34
C LEU A 25 -6.88 6.93 5.41
N VAL A 26 -8.15 6.64 5.68
CA VAL A 26 -9.29 7.11 4.89
C VAL A 26 -10.34 7.64 5.86
N THR A 27 -10.96 8.74 5.51
CA THR A 27 -12.02 9.35 6.30
C THR A 27 -13.36 9.23 5.57
N CYS A 28 -14.43 9.25 6.34
CA CYS A 28 -15.79 9.27 5.82
C CYS A 28 -16.68 10.16 6.69
N ALA A 29 -17.77 10.64 6.13
CA ALA A 29 -18.81 11.28 6.90
C ALA A 29 -19.64 10.22 7.61
N VAL A 30 -20.23 10.59 8.75
CA VAL A 30 -21.18 9.73 9.47
C VAL A 30 -22.55 10.38 9.31
N ARG A 31 -23.48 9.64 8.74
CA ARG A 31 -24.82 10.13 8.44
C ARG A 31 -25.89 9.40 9.24
N PRO A 32 -26.95 10.10 9.65
CA PRO A 32 -28.06 9.43 10.34
C PRO A 32 -28.91 8.60 9.37
N ALA A 33 -29.40 7.47 9.86
CA ALA A 33 -30.34 6.61 9.16
C ALA A 33 -31.30 6.02 10.19
N GLY A 34 -32.36 6.76 10.53
CA GLY A 34 -33.26 6.43 11.59
C GLY A 34 -32.57 6.49 12.95
N SER A 35 -32.60 5.39 13.72
CA SER A 35 -31.94 5.29 15.03
C SER A 35 -30.45 4.86 14.90
N ARG A 36 -29.98 4.62 13.69
CA ARG A 36 -28.61 4.16 13.41
C ARG A 36 -27.85 5.24 12.63
N THR A 37 -26.56 4.99 12.44
CA THR A 37 -25.71 5.81 11.59
C THR A 37 -25.03 4.92 10.56
N TYR A 38 -24.58 5.50 9.47
CA TYR A 38 -23.79 4.81 8.45
C TYR A 38 -22.63 5.68 7.98
N ALA A 39 -21.56 5.02 7.53
CA ALA A 39 -20.43 5.68 6.94
C ALA A 39 -20.74 6.06 5.48
N ASP A 40 -20.47 7.31 5.13
CA ASP A 40 -20.68 7.84 3.79
C ASP A 40 -19.33 8.25 3.21
N TYR A 41 -18.89 7.51 2.20
CA TYR A 41 -17.62 7.74 1.51
C TYR A 41 -17.85 8.56 0.25
N ASP A 42 -16.95 9.48 -0.03
CA ASP A 42 -17.01 10.31 -1.23
C ASP A 42 -16.00 9.84 -2.29
N ASP A 43 -15.96 10.52 -3.44
CA ASP A 43 -15.07 10.19 -4.53
C ASP A 43 -13.59 10.36 -4.12
N ALA A 44 -13.29 11.35 -3.29
CA ALA A 44 -11.94 11.56 -2.77
C ALA A 44 -11.48 10.39 -1.92
N ALA A 45 -12.38 9.79 -1.13
CA ALA A 45 -12.07 8.60 -0.36
C ALA A 45 -11.74 7.41 -1.27
N VAL A 46 -12.49 7.22 -2.35
CA VAL A 46 -12.20 6.16 -3.33
C VAL A 46 -10.82 6.33 -3.94
N GLU A 47 -10.48 7.54 -4.36
CA GLU A 47 -9.17 7.85 -4.93
C GLU A 47 -8.05 7.56 -3.94
N LEU A 48 -8.24 7.95 -2.69
CA LEU A 48 -7.26 7.71 -1.62
C LEU A 48 -7.07 6.21 -1.35
N ILE A 49 -8.15 5.43 -1.34
CA ILE A 49 -8.07 3.97 -1.20
C ILE A 49 -7.24 3.37 -2.34
N GLN A 50 -7.46 3.83 -3.57
CA GLN A 50 -6.68 3.38 -4.74
C GLN A 50 -5.20 3.72 -4.58
N ASN A 51 -4.88 4.92 -4.12
CA ASN A 51 -3.50 5.34 -3.88
C ASN A 51 -2.81 4.50 -2.79
N ILE A 52 -3.53 4.18 -1.72
CA ILE A 52 -3.02 3.30 -0.65
C ILE A 52 -2.73 1.91 -1.21
N LYS A 53 -3.63 1.38 -2.02
CA LYS A 53 -3.45 0.08 -2.66
C LYS A 53 -2.20 0.06 -3.53
N VAL A 54 -1.98 1.09 -4.34
CA VAL A 54 -0.78 1.22 -5.17
C VAL A 54 0.47 1.29 -4.29
N ALA A 55 0.46 2.11 -3.23
CA ALA A 55 1.60 2.25 -2.32
C ALA A 55 1.97 0.90 -1.68
N GLN A 56 0.98 0.13 -1.25
CA GLN A 56 1.23 -1.21 -0.72
C GLN A 56 1.84 -2.15 -1.77
N SER A 57 1.37 -2.05 -3.01
CA SER A 57 1.86 -2.91 -4.09
C SER A 57 3.33 -2.66 -4.44
N ILE A 58 3.83 -1.45 -4.20
CA ILE A 58 5.23 -1.10 -4.45
C ILE A 58 6.11 -1.21 -3.21
N GLY A 59 5.57 -1.74 -2.11
CA GLY A 59 6.36 -2.12 -0.95
C GLY A 59 6.20 -1.26 0.30
N PHE A 60 5.25 -0.33 0.35
CA PHE A 60 4.91 0.35 1.59
C PHE A 60 4.01 -0.54 2.44
N THR A 61 4.32 -0.65 3.72
CA THR A 61 3.44 -1.31 4.69
C THR A 61 2.39 -0.33 5.20
N LEU A 62 1.29 -0.84 5.74
CA LEU A 62 0.29 0.01 6.37
C LEU A 62 0.87 0.77 7.56
N SER A 63 1.75 0.15 8.34
CA SER A 63 2.45 0.81 9.46
C SER A 63 3.28 2.01 9.01
N GLU A 64 3.89 1.93 7.83
CA GLU A 64 4.62 3.04 7.24
C GLU A 64 3.69 4.14 6.74
N LEU A 65 2.54 3.75 6.17
CA LEU A 65 1.60 4.70 5.56
C LEU A 65 0.82 5.52 6.59
N VAL A 66 0.53 4.99 7.76
CA VAL A 66 -0.25 5.70 8.79
C VAL A 66 0.38 7.05 9.17
N PRO A 67 1.68 7.13 9.57
CA PRO A 67 2.28 8.43 9.89
C PRO A 67 2.44 9.33 8.67
N ILE A 68 2.65 8.78 7.47
CA ILE A 68 2.72 9.55 6.23
C ILE A 68 1.38 10.22 5.94
N ALA A 69 0.28 9.49 6.05
CA ALA A 69 -1.05 10.01 5.85
C ALA A 69 -1.38 11.12 6.86
N ALA A 70 -1.03 10.92 8.12
CA ALA A 70 -1.24 11.92 9.17
C ALA A 70 -0.45 13.21 8.88
N ALA A 71 0.80 13.08 8.44
CA ALA A 71 1.63 14.24 8.08
C ALA A 71 1.06 14.98 6.87
N TYR A 72 0.58 14.24 5.87
CA TYR A 72 -0.03 14.82 4.68
C TYR A 72 -1.28 15.64 5.03
N VAL A 73 -2.19 15.08 5.82
CA VAL A 73 -3.41 15.76 6.25
C VAL A 73 -3.10 17.01 7.07
N ALA A 74 -2.05 16.96 7.91
CA ALA A 74 -1.62 18.09 8.72
C ALA A 74 -0.83 19.15 7.94
N GLY A 75 -0.60 18.96 6.65
CA GLY A 75 0.17 19.87 5.81
C GLY A 75 1.66 19.89 6.13
N ARG A 76 2.18 18.87 6.81
CA ARG A 76 3.59 18.80 7.23
C ARG A 76 4.47 18.03 6.24
N LEU A 77 3.87 17.44 5.21
CA LEU A 77 4.60 16.66 4.22
C LEU A 77 4.88 17.53 2.99
N ASP A 78 5.99 18.28 3.03
CA ASP A 78 6.41 19.11 1.90
C ASP A 78 7.08 18.26 0.79
N ASP A 79 7.41 18.89 -0.33
CA ASP A 79 8.00 18.22 -1.48
C ASP A 79 9.34 17.55 -1.16
N GLY A 80 10.16 18.18 -0.32
CA GLY A 80 11.43 17.61 0.12
C GLY A 80 11.26 16.34 0.93
N GLU A 81 10.30 16.33 1.85
CA GLU A 81 9.99 15.16 2.66
C GLU A 81 9.39 14.04 1.83
N GLN A 82 8.51 14.36 0.87
CA GLN A 82 7.97 13.38 -0.08
C GLN A 82 9.08 12.75 -0.91
N ARG A 83 9.99 13.56 -1.42
CA ARG A 83 11.15 13.10 -2.19
C ARG A 83 11.98 12.12 -1.36
N GLN A 84 12.27 12.46 -0.11
CA GLN A 84 13.07 11.61 0.77
C GLN A 84 12.40 10.27 1.04
N LEU A 85 11.09 10.26 1.24
CA LEU A 85 10.34 9.01 1.42
C LEU A 85 10.46 8.11 0.20
N LEU A 86 10.32 8.69 -0.98
CA LEU A 86 10.39 7.94 -2.25
C LEU A 86 11.81 7.42 -2.49
N GLU A 87 12.83 8.24 -2.24
CA GLU A 87 14.23 7.85 -2.39
C GLU A 87 14.60 6.71 -1.43
N THR A 88 14.17 6.80 -0.17
CA THR A 88 14.41 5.75 0.81
C THR A 88 13.76 4.43 0.38
N LYS A 89 12.52 4.49 -0.09
CA LYS A 89 11.82 3.30 -0.57
C LYS A 89 12.51 2.71 -1.80
N LEU A 90 12.96 3.55 -2.72
CA LEU A 90 13.68 3.11 -3.91
C LEU A 90 14.97 2.39 -3.53
N GLU A 91 15.74 2.91 -2.57
CA GLU A 91 16.94 2.26 -2.07
C GLU A 91 16.66 0.88 -1.48
N GLU A 92 15.57 0.75 -0.71
CA GLU A 92 15.15 -0.54 -0.15
C GLU A 92 14.83 -1.54 -1.26
N ILE A 93 14.14 -1.10 -2.31
CA ILE A 93 13.80 -1.95 -3.45
C ILE A 93 15.06 -2.39 -4.18
N GLU A 94 15.99 -1.48 -4.41
CA GLU A 94 17.25 -1.79 -5.07
C GLU A 94 18.10 -2.78 -4.26
N ASP A 95 18.11 -2.66 -2.94
CA ASP A 95 18.78 -3.61 -2.06
C ASP A 95 18.15 -5.00 -2.16
N ARG A 96 16.82 -5.09 -2.19
CA ARG A 96 16.11 -6.36 -2.40
C ARG A 96 16.43 -6.96 -3.75
N ARG A 97 16.51 -6.11 -4.79
CA ARG A 97 16.87 -6.57 -6.14
C ARG A 97 18.24 -7.22 -6.15
N ARG A 98 19.23 -6.57 -5.53
CA ARG A 98 20.59 -7.13 -5.42
C ARG A 98 20.61 -8.45 -4.69
N LYS A 99 19.87 -8.56 -3.59
CA LYS A 99 19.76 -9.81 -2.83
C LYS A 99 19.10 -10.92 -3.64
N LEU A 100 18.04 -10.59 -4.38
CA LEU A 100 17.37 -11.56 -5.25
C LEU A 100 18.28 -12.02 -6.37
N ASP A 101 19.08 -11.14 -6.95
CA ASP A 101 20.07 -11.49 -7.98
C ASP A 101 21.11 -12.45 -7.42
N GLN A 102 21.61 -12.19 -6.21
CA GLN A 102 22.56 -13.08 -5.54
C GLN A 102 21.96 -14.45 -5.27
N MET A 103 20.70 -14.50 -4.84
CA MET A 103 19.97 -15.75 -4.61
C MET A 103 19.78 -16.52 -5.91
N SER A 104 19.42 -15.83 -7.00
CA SER A 104 19.29 -16.44 -8.33
C SER A 104 20.61 -17.04 -8.79
N ASP A 105 21.69 -16.29 -8.65
CA ASP A 105 23.02 -16.75 -9.04
C ASP A 105 23.45 -17.99 -8.26
N PHE A 106 23.18 -18.00 -6.97
CA PHE A 106 23.44 -19.15 -6.11
C PHE A 106 22.68 -20.40 -6.59
N LEU A 107 21.37 -20.22 -6.86
CA LEU A 107 20.54 -21.34 -7.30
C LEU A 107 20.97 -21.86 -8.68
N ARG A 108 21.33 -20.96 -9.61
CA ARG A 108 21.82 -21.35 -10.92
C ARG A 108 23.12 -22.14 -10.79
N SER A 109 24.02 -21.72 -9.93
CA SER A 109 25.27 -22.43 -9.67
C SER A 109 25.00 -23.85 -9.16
N LYS A 110 24.03 -24.01 -8.25
CA LYS A 110 23.65 -25.32 -7.75
C LYS A 110 23.01 -26.21 -8.82
N LEU A 111 22.21 -25.62 -9.69
CA LEU A 111 21.63 -26.35 -10.83
C LEU A 111 22.73 -26.83 -11.78
N ASP A 112 23.73 -26.00 -12.06
CA ASP A 112 24.86 -26.36 -12.90
C ASP A 112 25.65 -27.54 -12.31
N ASP A 113 25.82 -27.59 -10.99
CA ASP A 113 26.48 -28.70 -10.30
C ASP A 113 25.71 -30.02 -10.44
N LEU A 114 24.40 -29.93 -10.71
CA LEU A 114 23.52 -31.11 -10.85
C LEU A 114 23.34 -31.54 -12.30
N VAL A 115 23.92 -30.84 -13.27
CA VAL A 115 23.81 -31.24 -14.66
C VAL A 115 24.42 -32.62 -14.85
N PRO A 116 23.68 -33.60 -15.41
CA PRO A 116 24.22 -34.93 -15.65
C PRO A 116 25.43 -34.87 -16.57
N GLN A 117 26.51 -35.53 -16.17
CA GLN A 117 27.65 -35.63 -17.04
C GLN A 117 27.29 -36.54 -18.21
N GLN A 118 27.41 -36.02 -19.41
CA GLN A 118 27.23 -36.80 -20.62
C GLN A 118 28.57 -37.44 -20.95
N LYS A 119 28.54 -38.75 -21.17
CA LYS A 119 29.72 -39.49 -21.60
C LYS A 119 29.66 -39.74 -23.09
#